data_130894a5200ea60824952406f9ef9c28
#
_entry.id   130894a5200ea60824952406f9ef9c28
#
_cell.length_a   1.000
_cell.length_b   1.000
_cell.length_c   1.000
_cell.angle_alpha   90.00
_cell.angle_beta   90.00
_cell.angle_gamma   90.00
#
_symmetry.space_group_name_H-M   'P 1'
#
loop_
_entity.id
_entity.type
_entity.pdbx_description
1 polymer ?
#
loop_
_entity_poly.entity_id
_entity_poly.type
_entity_poly.pdbx_seq_one_letter_code
_entity_poly.pdbx_strand_id
1 'polypeptide(L)'
;MENHLKSLIRYVGPLYLVLIFGCAGPTNPWGHYGLRLPPQKSEMPVNLRTIASLPNEDSDASILFFPGRQNFHQTTEFSVYIKDPNLIPDNAQLSLFYNKINVTNSWLKRAQVELNDNQTIMTLTFHGIKLMADKDHDIVVRYQRNKLSQAINQSYLSPSCSLAALEPLGELSTFNTVEKKKYRHLIEGISSQEGVNPSLVAGLIAQESAFNPLAVSSAKAIGLTQVTKGAAQHVLDTYENYPTYPELHTYPVPLIKTMILAGTVNPENEWRLDPKYSIRGGIHYLKFAEDYWLTRNNHQVIVKNYQEDEQILDDLILASYNSGPYRVKKALIKKGRQWLESPELNEAKKYVKKVKSYCYHFAANNNQRPYQ
;
A
#
# COMPACT_ATOMS: atom_id res chain seq x y z
N MET A 1 57.97 -58.12 -1.46
CA MET A 1 57.39 -58.61 -0.20
C MET A 1 56.80 -57.42 0.49
N GLU A 2 55.55 -57.38 0.33
CA GLU A 2 54.53 -57.32 1.36
C GLU A 2 54.33 -55.91 1.93
N ASN A 3 53.19 -55.38 2.16
CA ASN A 3 51.78 -55.75 2.00
C ASN A 3 50.99 -54.50 2.33
N HIS A 4 49.98 -54.21 1.53
CA HIS A 4 48.65 -53.78 1.89
C HIS A 4 48.38 -53.32 3.31
N LEU A 5 47.95 -52.06 3.44
CA LEU A 5 46.74 -51.78 4.15
C LEU A 5 46.09 -50.47 3.61
N LYS A 6 45.05 -50.66 2.85
CA LYS A 6 44.11 -49.57 2.45
C LYS A 6 43.27 -49.25 3.66
N SER A 7 43.32 -48.02 4.21
CA SER A 7 42.33 -47.50 5.13
C SER A 7 41.46 -46.49 4.40
N LEU A 8 40.18 -46.81 4.35
CA LEU A 8 39.11 -45.95 3.89
C LEU A 8 39.10 -44.65 4.70
N ILE A 9 39.43 -43.55 4.07
CA ILE A 9 39.05 -42.23 4.58
C ILE A 9 37.70 -41.92 3.93
N ARG A 10 36.64 -42.07 4.72
CA ARG A 10 35.33 -41.54 4.41
C ARG A 10 35.42 -40.02 4.40
N TYR A 11 35.23 -39.41 3.26
CA TYR A 11 34.94 -38.00 3.11
C TYR A 11 33.58 -37.74 3.73
N VAL A 12 33.55 -37.21 4.95
CA VAL A 12 32.40 -36.51 5.51
C VAL A 12 32.53 -35.08 5.04
N GLY A 13 31.86 -34.76 3.97
CA GLY A 13 31.72 -33.37 3.53
C GLY A 13 30.99 -32.55 4.60
N PRO A 14 31.43 -31.32 4.87
CA PRO A 14 30.71 -30.49 5.80
C PRO A 14 29.31 -30.19 5.23
N LEU A 15 28.31 -30.66 5.94
CA LEU A 15 26.92 -30.26 5.74
C LEU A 15 26.85 -28.76 6.07
N TYR A 16 26.90 -27.90 5.06
CA TYR A 16 26.57 -26.50 5.21
C TYR A 16 25.09 -26.41 5.54
N LEU A 17 24.82 -26.40 6.83
CA LEU A 17 23.53 -25.96 7.36
C LEU A 17 23.41 -24.48 7.01
N VAL A 18 22.79 -24.19 5.89
CA VAL A 18 22.35 -22.83 5.57
C VAL A 18 21.24 -22.51 6.56
N LEU A 19 21.64 -22.00 7.72
CA LEU A 19 20.71 -21.27 8.59
C LEU A 19 20.25 -20.05 7.80
N ILE A 20 19.08 -20.17 7.21
CA ILE A 20 18.31 -19.06 6.69
C ILE A 20 17.89 -18.24 7.92
N PHE A 21 18.80 -17.41 8.41
CA PHE A 21 18.40 -16.29 9.25
C PHE A 21 17.57 -15.38 8.35
N GLY A 22 16.25 -15.53 8.48
CA GLY A 22 15.34 -14.52 7.98
C GLY A 22 15.86 -13.17 8.46
N CYS A 23 15.81 -12.16 7.60
CA CYS A 23 16.09 -10.79 7.96
C CYS A 23 15.17 -10.40 9.13
N ALA A 24 15.63 -10.65 10.35
CA ALA A 24 15.17 -9.90 11.50
C ALA A 24 15.79 -8.51 11.32
N GLY A 25 15.11 -7.67 10.57
CA GLY A 25 15.32 -6.24 10.70
C GLY A 25 15.24 -5.88 12.19
N PRO A 26 15.80 -4.73 12.61
CA PRO A 26 15.72 -4.29 13.98
C PRO A 26 14.28 -4.50 14.44
N THR A 27 14.11 -5.16 15.59
CA THR A 27 12.81 -5.50 16.17
C THR A 27 11.90 -4.30 15.98
N ASN A 28 10.96 -4.45 15.07
CA ASN A 28 10.04 -3.41 14.69
C ASN A 28 9.45 -2.89 16.01
N PRO A 29 9.58 -1.61 16.40
CA PRO A 29 8.94 -1.09 17.60
C PRO A 29 7.41 -1.26 17.54
N TRP A 30 6.88 -1.59 16.37
CA TRP A 30 5.53 -2.08 16.10
C TRP A 30 5.44 -3.60 16.23
N GLY A 31 6.42 -4.22 16.93
CA GLY A 31 6.60 -5.65 17.08
C GLY A 31 5.28 -6.37 17.31
N HIS A 32 5.10 -7.46 16.57
CA HIS A 32 3.98 -8.42 16.63
C HIS A 32 2.55 -7.86 16.50
N TYR A 33 2.38 -6.56 16.42
CA TYR A 33 1.16 -5.94 15.98
C TYR A 33 1.19 -5.94 14.45
N GLY A 34 0.85 -7.08 13.83
CA GLY A 34 0.11 -6.92 12.58
C GLY A 34 -0.95 -5.90 12.96
N LEU A 35 -0.93 -4.72 12.34
CA LEU A 35 -1.86 -3.64 12.63
C LEU A 35 -3.29 -4.23 12.57
N ARG A 36 -3.71 -4.86 13.67
CA ARG A 36 -5.10 -4.94 14.02
C ARG A 36 -5.39 -3.54 14.52
N LEU A 37 -5.82 -2.68 13.60
CA LEU A 37 -6.60 -1.54 14.04
C LEU A 37 -7.64 -2.14 14.98
N PRO A 38 -7.77 -1.65 16.22
CA PRO A 38 -8.86 -2.08 17.08
C PRO A 38 -10.11 -1.96 16.22
N PRO A 39 -11.06 -2.93 16.29
CA PRO A 39 -12.34 -2.74 15.65
C PRO A 39 -12.80 -1.37 16.13
N GLN A 40 -12.89 -0.42 15.21
CA GLN A 40 -13.49 0.87 15.54
C GLN A 40 -14.84 0.47 16.10
N LYS A 41 -15.06 0.71 17.41
CA LYS A 41 -16.40 0.67 17.95
C LYS A 41 -17.18 1.54 16.99
N SER A 42 -18.18 0.97 16.33
CA SER A 42 -19.10 1.72 15.52
C SER A 42 -19.58 2.86 16.40
N GLU A 43 -19.00 4.04 16.20
CA GLU A 43 -19.56 5.22 16.80
C GLU A 43 -20.97 5.31 16.23
N MET A 44 -21.91 5.45 17.12
CA MET A 44 -23.34 5.46 16.92
C MET A 44 -23.73 6.02 15.56
N PRO A 45 -24.74 5.45 14.92
CA PRO A 45 -25.17 5.86 13.59
C PRO A 45 -25.26 7.38 13.51
N VAL A 46 -24.75 7.93 12.44
CA VAL A 46 -24.94 9.36 12.11
C VAL A 46 -26.38 9.70 12.43
N ASN A 47 -26.57 10.65 13.34
CA ASN A 47 -27.91 11.06 13.71
C ASN A 47 -28.64 11.42 12.41
N LEU A 48 -29.73 10.73 12.10
CA LEU A 48 -30.56 10.96 10.92
C LEU A 48 -30.97 12.43 10.78
N ARG A 49 -31.04 13.17 11.91
CA ARG A 49 -31.22 14.64 11.91
C ARG A 49 -30.11 15.38 11.18
N THR A 50 -28.86 14.88 11.24
CA THR A 50 -27.72 15.49 10.52
C THR A 50 -27.84 15.30 9.01
N ILE A 51 -28.40 14.17 8.57
CA ILE A 51 -28.65 13.88 7.14
C ILE A 51 -29.84 14.69 6.64
N ALA A 52 -30.89 14.84 7.48
CA ALA A 52 -32.08 15.62 7.15
C ALA A 52 -31.82 17.15 7.08
N SER A 53 -30.74 17.64 7.71
CA SER A 53 -30.33 19.05 7.71
C SER A 53 -29.34 19.43 6.59
N LEU A 54 -29.06 18.54 5.65
CA LEU A 54 -28.31 18.90 4.44
C LEU A 54 -29.09 19.96 3.65
N PRO A 55 -28.40 20.99 3.10
CA PRO A 55 -29.09 22.11 2.47
C PRO A 55 -30.01 21.63 1.35
N ASN A 56 -31.18 22.22 1.28
CA ASN A 56 -32.13 22.09 0.19
C ASN A 56 -31.51 22.65 -1.09
N GLU A 57 -30.77 21.84 -1.81
CA GLU A 57 -30.60 22.08 -3.24
C GLU A 57 -31.63 21.24 -3.98
N ASP A 58 -32.29 21.90 -4.90
CA ASP A 58 -33.50 21.49 -5.63
C ASP A 58 -33.60 19.99 -5.96
N SER A 59 -34.67 19.39 -5.43
CA SER A 59 -35.45 18.27 -5.97
C SER A 59 -34.79 16.92 -6.31
N ASP A 60 -33.47 16.76 -6.27
CA ASP A 60 -32.82 15.54 -6.70
C ASP A 60 -32.45 14.59 -5.53
N ALA A 61 -32.70 13.30 -5.73
CA ALA A 61 -32.27 12.27 -4.79
C ALA A 61 -30.74 12.27 -4.63
N SER A 62 -30.26 11.96 -3.43
CA SER A 62 -28.82 11.92 -3.11
C SER A 62 -28.43 10.63 -2.40
N ILE A 63 -27.18 10.22 -2.57
CA ILE A 63 -26.61 9.02 -1.93
C ILE A 63 -25.39 9.44 -1.12
N LEU A 64 -25.34 8.99 0.14
CA LEU A 64 -24.22 9.24 1.04
C LEU A 64 -23.69 7.92 1.62
N PHE A 65 -22.40 7.85 1.84
CA PHE A 65 -21.74 6.72 2.52
C PHE A 65 -21.32 7.11 3.93
N PHE A 66 -21.47 6.18 4.87
CA PHE A 66 -20.93 6.32 6.22
C PHE A 66 -20.29 4.99 6.70
N PRO A 67 -19.10 5.07 7.28
CA PRO A 67 -18.26 6.26 7.34
C PRO A 67 -17.91 6.75 5.94
N GLY A 68 -17.51 7.99 5.81
CA GLY A 68 -17.04 8.54 4.54
C GLY A 68 -15.86 7.76 3.97
N ARG A 69 -14.96 8.40 3.23
CA ARG A 69 -13.81 7.71 2.64
C ARG A 69 -12.96 7.03 3.72
N GLN A 70 -12.91 5.71 3.70
CA GLN A 70 -12.17 4.88 4.65
C GLN A 70 -11.36 3.81 3.94
N ASN A 71 -10.29 3.38 4.62
CA ASN A 71 -9.61 2.15 4.27
C ASN A 71 -10.38 0.96 4.83
N PHE A 72 -10.97 0.17 3.95
CA PHE A 72 -11.64 -1.07 4.32
C PHE A 72 -10.65 -2.23 4.34
N HIS A 73 -10.51 -2.86 5.47
CA HIS A 73 -9.82 -4.16 5.58
C HIS A 73 -10.75 -5.32 5.17
N GLN A 74 -10.27 -6.56 5.30
CA GLN A 74 -10.92 -7.79 4.84
C GLN A 74 -12.40 -7.95 5.20
N THR A 75 -12.84 -7.32 6.28
CA THR A 75 -14.24 -7.31 6.70
C THR A 75 -14.60 -5.91 7.11
N THR A 76 -15.66 -5.39 6.54
CA THR A 76 -16.07 -4.02 6.80
C THR A 76 -17.53 -3.91 7.18
N GLU A 77 -17.84 -2.82 7.87
CA GLU A 77 -19.17 -2.37 8.18
C GLU A 77 -19.33 -0.94 7.66
N PHE A 78 -20.35 -0.70 6.89
CA PHE A 78 -20.65 0.62 6.36
C PHE A 78 -22.14 0.79 6.08
N SER A 79 -22.60 2.02 6.03
CA SER A 79 -23.98 2.34 5.71
C SER A 79 -24.06 3.23 4.47
N VAL A 80 -25.11 3.01 3.70
CA VAL A 80 -25.47 3.85 2.54
C VAL A 80 -26.82 4.50 2.86
N TYR A 81 -26.86 5.82 2.76
CA TYR A 81 -28.07 6.60 2.93
C TYR A 81 -28.53 7.11 1.57
N ILE A 82 -29.76 6.79 1.21
CA ILE A 82 -30.40 7.29 0.00
C ILE A 82 -31.51 8.25 0.46
N LYS A 83 -31.34 9.54 0.17
CA LYS A 83 -32.35 10.57 0.42
C LYS A 83 -33.08 10.85 -0.87
N ASP A 84 -34.39 10.71 -0.86
CA ASP A 84 -35.27 11.05 -1.97
C ASP A 84 -36.43 11.97 -1.43
N PRO A 85 -36.43 13.26 -1.79
CA PRO A 85 -37.43 14.18 -1.27
C PRO A 85 -38.85 13.87 -1.73
N ASN A 86 -39.03 13.08 -2.78
CA ASN A 86 -40.33 12.73 -3.35
C ASN A 86 -40.82 11.33 -2.93
N LEU A 87 -40.47 10.85 -1.75
CA LEU A 87 -40.74 9.50 -1.26
C LEU A 87 -40.03 8.39 -2.06
N ILE A 88 -39.53 7.43 -1.37
CA ILE A 88 -38.90 6.23 -1.97
C ILE A 88 -40.01 5.21 -2.23
N PRO A 89 -40.34 4.90 -3.49
CA PRO A 89 -41.41 3.98 -3.79
C PRO A 89 -40.97 2.52 -3.63
N ASP A 90 -41.92 1.62 -3.35
CA ASP A 90 -41.66 0.18 -3.17
C ASP A 90 -41.00 -0.47 -4.41
N ASN A 91 -41.20 0.10 -5.60
CA ASN A 91 -40.62 -0.39 -6.85
C ASN A 91 -39.32 0.31 -7.25
N ALA A 92 -38.71 1.07 -6.36
CA ALA A 92 -37.40 1.68 -6.58
C ALA A 92 -36.37 0.61 -6.92
N GLN A 93 -35.50 0.95 -7.86
CA GLN A 93 -34.43 0.05 -8.29
C GLN A 93 -33.10 0.46 -7.66
N LEU A 94 -32.45 -0.50 -7.04
CA LEU A 94 -31.16 -0.35 -6.42
C LEU A 94 -30.17 -1.34 -7.04
N SER A 95 -28.99 -0.85 -7.38
CA SER A 95 -27.90 -1.69 -7.87
C SER A 95 -26.59 -1.33 -7.17
N LEU A 96 -25.84 -2.34 -6.81
CA LEU A 96 -24.57 -2.23 -6.11
C LEU A 96 -23.47 -2.90 -6.94
N PHE A 97 -22.37 -2.17 -7.13
CA PHE A 97 -21.19 -2.71 -7.82
C PHE A 97 -19.97 -2.57 -6.91
N TYR A 98 -19.14 -3.58 -6.91
CA TYR A 98 -17.86 -3.59 -6.21
C TYR A 98 -16.76 -3.90 -7.22
N ASN A 99 -15.83 -2.97 -7.42
CA ASN A 99 -14.77 -3.06 -8.43
C ASN A 99 -15.34 -3.51 -9.80
N LYS A 100 -16.39 -2.82 -10.26
CA LYS A 100 -17.13 -3.08 -11.52
C LYS A 100 -17.94 -4.39 -11.54
N ILE A 101 -17.92 -5.21 -10.48
CA ILE A 101 -18.70 -6.46 -10.40
C ILE A 101 -20.04 -6.16 -9.75
N ASN A 102 -21.14 -6.62 -10.38
CA ASN A 102 -22.48 -6.49 -9.79
C ASN A 102 -22.61 -7.40 -8.56
N VAL A 103 -22.79 -6.82 -7.39
CA VAL A 103 -22.92 -7.49 -6.11
C VAL A 103 -24.29 -7.30 -5.47
N THR A 104 -25.24 -6.70 -6.16
CA THR A 104 -26.56 -6.30 -5.67
C THR A 104 -27.22 -7.42 -4.85
N ASN A 105 -27.46 -8.56 -5.47
CA ASN A 105 -28.19 -9.65 -4.81
C ASN A 105 -27.45 -10.24 -3.61
N SER A 106 -26.11 -10.33 -3.69
CA SER A 106 -25.30 -10.93 -2.64
C SER A 106 -25.18 -10.01 -1.42
N TRP A 107 -25.10 -8.71 -1.66
CA TRP A 107 -24.92 -7.70 -0.60
C TRP A 107 -26.25 -7.31 0.04
N LEU A 108 -27.32 -7.11 -0.74
CA LEU A 108 -28.64 -6.79 -0.20
C LEU A 108 -29.21 -7.87 0.71
N LYS A 109 -28.89 -9.15 0.45
CA LYS A 109 -29.27 -10.25 1.38
C LYS A 109 -28.63 -10.14 2.76
N ARG A 110 -27.59 -9.34 2.91
CA ARG A 110 -26.84 -9.13 4.17
C ARG A 110 -27.03 -7.73 4.73
N ALA A 111 -27.73 -6.87 4.00
CA ALA A 111 -28.00 -5.52 4.44
C ALA A 111 -29.20 -5.49 5.38
N GLN A 112 -29.07 -4.70 6.43
CA GLN A 112 -30.21 -4.23 7.19
C GLN A 112 -30.77 -3.00 6.48
N VAL A 113 -32.03 -3.02 6.11
CA VAL A 113 -32.69 -1.93 5.36
C VAL A 113 -33.71 -1.27 6.25
N GLU A 114 -33.60 0.04 6.40
CA GLU A 114 -34.51 0.84 7.21
C GLU A 114 -35.01 2.04 6.39
N LEU A 115 -36.28 2.39 6.53
CA LEU A 115 -36.89 3.60 6.00
C LEU A 115 -37.29 4.49 7.17
N ASN A 116 -37.07 5.80 7.03
CA ASN A 116 -37.57 6.74 8.01
C ASN A 116 -39.11 6.86 7.93
N ASP A 117 -39.74 7.43 8.95
CA ASP A 117 -41.20 7.55 9.06
C ASP A 117 -41.86 8.25 7.84
N ASN A 118 -41.15 9.19 7.23
CA ASN A 118 -41.64 9.93 6.05
C ASN A 118 -41.28 9.25 4.72
N GLN A 119 -40.64 8.07 4.73
CA GLN A 119 -40.21 7.34 3.55
C GLN A 119 -39.32 8.14 2.57
N THR A 120 -38.59 9.12 3.08
CA THR A 120 -37.71 9.98 2.28
C THR A 120 -36.23 9.61 2.41
N ILE A 121 -35.91 8.75 3.39
CA ILE A 121 -34.53 8.29 3.62
C ILE A 121 -34.56 6.79 3.78
N MET A 122 -33.79 6.10 2.92
CA MET A 122 -33.48 4.68 3.05
C MET A 122 -32.07 4.52 3.57
N THR A 123 -31.90 3.77 4.65
CA THR A 123 -30.61 3.39 5.21
C THR A 123 -30.35 1.92 4.92
N LEU A 124 -29.21 1.65 4.29
CA LEU A 124 -28.70 0.30 4.03
C LEU A 124 -27.45 0.09 4.89
N THR A 125 -27.54 -0.72 5.93
CA THR A 125 -26.40 -1.04 6.78
C THR A 125 -25.87 -2.42 6.42
N PHE A 126 -24.60 -2.46 6.05
CA PHE A 126 -23.90 -3.69 5.64
C PHE A 126 -22.94 -4.12 6.73
N HIS A 127 -23.10 -5.37 7.21
CA HIS A 127 -22.25 -5.96 8.22
C HIS A 127 -21.42 -7.11 7.64
N GLY A 128 -20.12 -7.14 7.95
CA GLY A 128 -19.27 -8.27 7.63
C GLY A 128 -19.10 -8.53 6.13
N ILE A 129 -19.22 -7.50 5.30
CA ILE A 129 -18.91 -7.62 3.86
C ILE A 129 -17.43 -7.91 3.71
N LYS A 130 -17.11 -9.00 3.01
CA LYS A 130 -15.74 -9.39 2.69
C LYS A 130 -15.31 -8.68 1.42
N LEU A 131 -14.29 -7.84 1.53
CA LEU A 131 -13.65 -7.14 0.43
C LEU A 131 -12.35 -7.85 0.05
N MET A 132 -11.83 -7.56 -1.15
CA MET A 132 -10.53 -8.06 -1.58
C MET A 132 -9.44 -7.46 -0.69
N ALA A 133 -8.61 -8.30 -0.08
CA ALA A 133 -7.48 -7.82 0.71
C ALA A 133 -6.45 -7.13 -0.20
N ASP A 134 -5.82 -6.07 0.32
CA ASP A 134 -4.70 -5.38 -0.31
C ASP A 134 -5.03 -4.79 -1.72
N LYS A 135 -6.30 -4.43 -1.95
CA LYS A 135 -6.80 -3.79 -3.19
C LYS A 135 -7.50 -2.47 -2.86
N ASP A 136 -7.44 -1.55 -3.80
CA ASP A 136 -8.27 -0.35 -3.77
C ASP A 136 -9.74 -0.75 -3.98
N HIS A 137 -10.66 -0.05 -3.32
CA HIS A 137 -12.08 -0.38 -3.34
C HIS A 137 -12.86 0.72 -4.03
N ASP A 138 -13.64 0.32 -5.04
CA ASP A 138 -14.65 1.14 -5.69
C ASP A 138 -16.01 0.49 -5.46
N ILE A 139 -16.86 1.15 -4.67
CA ILE A 139 -18.24 0.71 -4.42
C ILE A 139 -19.16 1.73 -5.08
N VAL A 140 -19.89 1.32 -6.08
CA VAL A 140 -20.86 2.16 -6.77
C VAL A 140 -22.26 1.75 -6.33
N VAL A 141 -23.03 2.72 -5.86
CA VAL A 141 -24.45 2.58 -5.59
C VAL A 141 -25.21 3.33 -6.67
N ARG A 142 -26.13 2.65 -7.31
CA ARG A 142 -27.04 3.21 -8.30
C ARG A 142 -28.48 3.10 -7.78
N TYR A 143 -29.15 4.23 -7.68
CA TYR A 143 -30.54 4.34 -7.29
C TYR A 143 -31.36 4.91 -8.46
N GLN A 144 -32.53 4.34 -8.68
CA GLN A 144 -33.49 4.80 -9.67
C GLN A 144 -34.88 4.66 -9.08
N ARG A 145 -35.60 5.77 -8.96
CA ARG A 145 -36.95 5.81 -8.33
C ARG A 145 -37.95 4.92 -9.06
N ASN A 146 -37.95 4.96 -10.39
CA ASN A 146 -38.79 4.11 -11.24
C ASN A 146 -38.12 3.98 -12.62
N LYS A 147 -38.68 3.15 -13.50
CA LYS A 147 -38.08 2.89 -14.83
C LYS A 147 -37.99 4.12 -15.75
N LEU A 148 -38.74 5.16 -15.47
CA LEU A 148 -38.79 6.39 -16.28
C LEU A 148 -37.92 7.51 -15.69
N SER A 149 -37.54 7.43 -14.40
CA SER A 149 -36.68 8.41 -13.76
C SER A 149 -35.22 8.23 -14.16
N GLN A 150 -34.47 9.32 -14.13
CA GLN A 150 -33.01 9.24 -14.28
C GLN A 150 -32.40 8.52 -13.06
N ALA A 151 -31.46 7.62 -13.32
CA ALA A 151 -30.73 6.96 -12.25
C ALA A 151 -29.61 7.87 -11.72
N ILE A 152 -29.49 7.93 -10.40
CA ILE A 152 -28.34 8.56 -9.75
C ILE A 152 -27.30 7.48 -9.38
N ASN A 153 -26.03 7.83 -9.52
CA ASN A 153 -24.92 6.95 -9.17
C ASN A 153 -24.00 7.71 -8.22
N GLN A 154 -23.58 7.04 -7.17
CA GLN A 154 -22.56 7.55 -6.26
C GLN A 154 -21.50 6.49 -6.05
N SER A 155 -20.25 6.89 -6.22
CA SER A 155 -19.09 6.02 -5.95
C SER A 155 -18.51 6.35 -4.59
N TYR A 156 -18.18 5.31 -3.86
CA TYR A 156 -17.30 5.36 -2.71
C TYR A 156 -15.95 4.80 -3.14
N LEU A 157 -14.91 5.61 -3.01
CA LEU A 157 -13.54 5.22 -3.33
C LEU A 157 -12.73 5.16 -2.04
N SER A 158 -12.08 4.03 -1.79
CA SER A 158 -11.06 3.96 -0.73
C SER A 158 -9.86 4.83 -1.11
N PRO A 159 -9.02 5.21 -0.14
CA PRO A 159 -7.69 5.73 -0.48
C PRO A 159 -6.97 4.79 -1.44
N SER A 160 -6.26 5.34 -2.41
CA SER A 160 -5.50 4.52 -3.37
C SER A 160 -4.05 4.37 -2.94
N CYS A 161 -3.51 3.17 -3.09
CA CYS A 161 -2.11 2.87 -2.88
C CYS A 161 -1.35 2.65 -4.19
N SER A 162 -1.82 3.24 -5.29
CA SER A 162 -1.05 3.30 -6.52
C SER A 162 0.08 4.33 -6.43
N LEU A 163 1.14 4.14 -7.21
CA LEU A 163 2.29 5.05 -7.23
C LEU A 163 1.90 6.45 -7.70
N ALA A 164 1.04 6.56 -8.71
CA ALA A 164 0.60 7.82 -9.30
C ALA A 164 -0.51 8.53 -8.51
N ALA A 165 -1.13 7.90 -7.52
CA ALA A 165 -2.15 8.56 -6.70
C ALA A 165 -1.50 9.62 -5.80
N LEU A 166 -2.16 10.77 -5.65
CA LEU A 166 -1.68 11.83 -4.77
C LEU A 166 -2.45 11.81 -3.43
N GLU A 167 -2.40 10.66 -2.75
CA GLU A 167 -3.08 10.49 -1.46
C GLU A 167 -2.29 11.19 -0.34
N PRO A 168 -2.87 12.23 0.28
CA PRO A 168 -2.19 12.94 1.35
C PRO A 168 -2.02 12.07 2.59
N LEU A 169 -1.03 12.40 3.41
CA LEU A 169 -0.84 11.74 4.70
C LEU A 169 -1.90 12.18 5.70
N GLY A 170 -2.50 11.21 6.39
CA GLY A 170 -3.43 11.44 7.49
C GLY A 170 -2.76 12.02 8.73
N GLU A 171 -3.57 12.56 9.64
CA GLU A 171 -3.12 12.96 10.97
C GLU A 171 -3.02 11.72 11.86
N LEU A 172 -1.82 11.19 12.02
CA LEU A 172 -1.57 9.98 12.77
C LEU A 172 -0.63 10.23 13.95
N SER A 173 -0.87 9.50 15.04
CA SER A 173 0.03 9.47 16.20
C SER A 173 1.46 9.06 15.83
N THR A 174 1.64 8.35 14.72
CA THR A 174 2.95 7.99 14.17
C THR A 174 3.84 9.20 13.93
N PHE A 175 3.28 10.34 13.56
CA PHE A 175 4.02 11.58 13.28
C PHE A 175 4.03 12.58 14.44
N ASN A 176 3.70 12.17 15.66
CA ASN A 176 3.57 13.09 16.80
C ASN A 176 4.92 13.55 17.41
N THR A 177 6.03 12.85 17.16
CA THR A 177 7.35 13.33 17.60
C THR A 177 7.90 14.39 16.65
N VAL A 178 8.76 15.28 17.15
CA VAL A 178 9.40 16.35 16.34
C VAL A 178 10.12 15.78 15.13
N GLU A 179 10.88 14.70 15.30
CA GLU A 179 11.61 14.04 14.21
C GLU A 179 10.66 13.44 13.16
N LYS A 180 9.61 12.78 13.59
CA LYS A 180 8.62 12.17 12.68
C LYS A 180 7.80 13.21 11.95
N LYS A 181 7.50 14.36 12.56
CA LYS A 181 6.90 15.51 11.85
C LYS A 181 7.81 16.02 10.73
N LYS A 182 9.14 16.08 10.98
CA LYS A 182 10.11 16.43 9.94
C LYS A 182 10.06 15.45 8.75
N TYR A 183 9.98 14.14 9.02
CA TYR A 183 9.85 13.13 7.94
C TYR A 183 8.54 13.28 7.17
N ARG A 184 7.43 13.56 7.86
CA ARG A 184 6.15 13.85 7.20
C ARG A 184 6.30 14.96 6.16
N HIS A 185 6.84 16.12 6.55
CA HIS A 185 7.03 17.25 5.64
C HIS A 185 7.98 16.91 4.48
N LEU A 186 9.05 16.16 4.74
CA LEU A 186 9.96 15.71 3.68
C LEU A 186 9.26 14.76 2.70
N ILE A 187 8.49 13.79 3.21
CA ILE A 187 7.74 12.84 2.37
C ILE A 187 6.73 13.59 1.50
N GLU A 188 5.88 14.44 2.10
CA GLU A 188 4.87 15.21 1.39
C GLU A 188 5.50 16.12 0.32
N GLY A 189 6.55 16.87 0.70
CA GLY A 189 7.20 17.81 -0.20
C GLY A 189 7.93 17.12 -1.37
N ILE A 190 8.69 16.06 -1.10
CA ILE A 190 9.43 15.35 -2.15
C ILE A 190 8.46 14.54 -3.03
N SER A 191 7.48 13.87 -2.44
CA SER A 191 6.47 13.11 -3.20
C SER A 191 5.67 14.01 -4.14
N SER A 192 5.29 15.22 -3.69
CA SER A 192 4.62 16.21 -4.52
C SER A 192 5.50 16.69 -5.68
N GLN A 193 6.79 16.94 -5.42
CA GLN A 193 7.75 17.34 -6.46
C GLN A 193 7.96 16.25 -7.52
N GLU A 194 7.97 14.99 -7.08
CA GLU A 194 8.23 13.84 -7.93
C GLU A 194 6.94 13.24 -8.54
N GLY A 195 5.76 13.75 -8.18
CA GLY A 195 4.47 13.28 -8.68
C GLY A 195 4.13 11.85 -8.25
N VAL A 196 4.48 11.48 -7.01
CA VAL A 196 4.23 10.14 -6.46
C VAL A 196 3.39 10.21 -5.19
N ASN A 197 2.79 9.08 -4.83
CA ASN A 197 1.90 8.93 -3.69
C ASN A 197 2.64 9.07 -2.35
N PRO A 198 2.44 10.12 -1.56
CA PRO A 198 3.13 10.30 -0.28
C PRO A 198 2.77 9.21 0.74
N SER A 199 1.54 8.69 0.71
CA SER A 199 1.13 7.60 1.60
C SER A 199 1.82 6.29 1.25
N LEU A 200 2.05 6.02 -0.03
CA LEU A 200 2.84 4.86 -0.47
C LEU A 200 4.30 4.99 -0.06
N VAL A 201 4.90 6.18 -0.22
CA VAL A 201 6.28 6.45 0.21
C VAL A 201 6.44 6.30 1.72
N ALA A 202 5.49 6.78 2.51
CA ALA A 202 5.48 6.56 3.96
C ALA A 202 5.37 5.07 4.30
N GLY A 203 4.53 4.34 3.59
CA GLY A 203 4.37 2.89 3.72
C GLY A 203 5.65 2.12 3.40
N LEU A 204 6.35 2.52 2.34
CA LEU A 204 7.65 1.99 1.97
C LEU A 204 8.67 2.21 3.10
N ILE A 205 8.83 3.45 3.58
CA ILE A 205 9.78 3.79 4.65
C ILE A 205 9.46 3.02 5.95
N ALA A 206 8.19 2.88 6.28
CA ALA A 206 7.77 2.09 7.43
C ALA A 206 8.21 0.62 7.31
N GLN A 207 8.06 0.02 6.13
CA GLN A 207 8.46 -1.35 5.87
C GLN A 207 9.98 -1.51 5.83
N GLU A 208 10.70 -0.57 5.24
CA GLU A 208 12.14 -0.66 5.01
C GLU A 208 12.96 -0.42 6.28
N SER A 209 12.64 0.61 7.04
CA SER A 209 13.47 1.07 8.16
C SER A 209 12.72 1.36 9.44
N ALA A 210 11.39 1.26 9.46
CA ALA A 210 10.57 1.78 10.56
C ALA A 210 10.89 3.25 10.90
N PHE A 211 11.19 4.06 9.87
CA PHE A 211 11.64 5.46 9.98
C PHE A 211 13.00 5.65 10.68
N ASN A 212 13.85 4.62 10.72
CA ASN A 212 15.21 4.76 11.22
C ASN A 212 16.17 5.19 10.09
N PRO A 213 16.68 6.44 10.09
CA PRO A 213 17.58 6.92 9.04
C PRO A 213 18.97 6.25 9.06
N LEU A 214 19.34 5.62 10.18
CA LEU A 214 20.64 4.95 10.35
C LEU A 214 20.53 3.43 10.14
N ALA A 215 19.41 2.94 9.61
CA ALA A 215 19.20 1.51 9.39
C ALA A 215 20.20 0.93 8.38
N VAL A 216 20.76 -0.24 8.71
CA VAL A 216 21.62 -1.03 7.81
C VAL A 216 21.15 -2.47 7.85
N SER A 217 20.76 -3.01 6.69
CA SER A 217 20.30 -4.39 6.56
C SER A 217 21.47 -5.38 6.42
N SER A 218 21.16 -6.67 6.47
CA SER A 218 22.13 -7.75 6.16
C SER A 218 22.65 -7.70 4.73
N ALA A 219 21.83 -7.19 3.79
CA ALA A 219 22.19 -6.97 2.40
C ALA A 219 22.92 -5.63 2.17
N LYS A 220 23.31 -4.92 3.24
CA LYS A 220 23.98 -3.61 3.20
C LYS A 220 23.13 -2.52 2.53
N ALA A 221 21.82 -2.64 2.58
CA ALA A 221 20.92 -1.55 2.27
C ALA A 221 20.95 -0.54 3.42
N ILE A 222 20.88 0.77 3.11
CA ILE A 222 21.14 1.85 4.07
C ILE A 222 20.02 2.89 4.02
N GLY A 223 19.69 3.44 5.18
CA GLY A 223 18.85 4.63 5.36
C GLY A 223 17.36 4.34 5.39
N LEU A 224 16.55 5.40 5.27
CA LEU A 224 15.09 5.33 5.40
C LEU A 224 14.44 4.39 4.40
N THR A 225 14.90 4.43 3.15
CA THR A 225 14.34 3.66 2.02
C THR A 225 15.14 2.40 1.68
N GLN A 226 16.16 2.08 2.48
CA GLN A 226 16.99 0.86 2.36
C GLN A 226 17.51 0.62 0.93
N VAL A 227 18.07 1.66 0.32
CA VAL A 227 18.64 1.57 -1.02
C VAL A 227 19.92 0.72 -0.99
N THR A 228 19.93 -0.39 -1.75
CA THR A 228 21.10 -1.26 -1.91
C THR A 228 22.15 -0.65 -2.85
N LYS A 229 23.37 -1.22 -2.92
CA LYS A 229 24.39 -0.76 -3.87
C LYS A 229 23.89 -0.73 -5.32
N GLY A 230 23.20 -1.77 -5.78
CA GLY A 230 22.72 -1.84 -7.16
C GLY A 230 21.66 -0.76 -7.45
N ALA A 231 20.71 -0.55 -6.52
CA ALA A 231 19.73 0.52 -6.64
C ALA A 231 20.38 1.91 -6.54
N ALA A 232 21.39 2.07 -5.68
CA ALA A 232 22.12 3.34 -5.54
C ALA A 232 22.80 3.76 -6.83
N GLN A 233 23.30 2.84 -7.63
CA GLN A 233 23.93 3.18 -8.92
C GLN A 233 22.91 3.87 -9.85
N HIS A 234 21.68 3.35 -9.96
CA HIS A 234 20.62 3.98 -10.76
C HIS A 234 20.28 5.39 -10.26
N VAL A 235 20.35 5.62 -8.94
CA VAL A 235 20.12 6.95 -8.36
C VAL A 235 21.28 7.88 -8.72
N LEU A 236 22.53 7.43 -8.61
CA LEU A 236 23.72 8.20 -8.88
C LEU A 236 23.90 8.52 -10.37
N ASP A 237 23.41 7.68 -11.27
CA ASP A 237 23.36 7.97 -12.71
C ASP A 237 22.51 9.23 -13.03
N THR A 238 21.57 9.60 -12.13
CA THR A 238 20.74 10.81 -12.27
C THR A 238 21.20 11.95 -11.34
N TYR A 239 21.67 11.61 -10.14
CA TYR A 239 22.10 12.56 -9.11
C TYR A 239 23.60 12.41 -8.80
N GLU A 240 24.44 12.72 -9.77
CA GLU A 240 25.90 12.52 -9.71
C GLU A 240 26.58 13.16 -8.48
N ASN A 241 26.01 14.26 -7.98
CA ASN A 241 26.58 15.03 -6.86
C ASN A 241 26.16 14.54 -5.48
N TYR A 242 25.46 13.41 -5.37
CA TYR A 242 25.13 12.85 -4.06
C TYR A 242 26.39 12.34 -3.37
N PRO A 243 26.67 12.77 -2.12
CA PRO A 243 27.88 12.36 -1.41
C PRO A 243 27.84 10.85 -1.15
N THR A 244 28.87 10.15 -1.56
CA THR A 244 28.95 8.69 -1.45
C THR A 244 30.24 8.30 -0.73
N TYR A 245 30.13 7.55 0.37
CA TYR A 245 31.28 7.04 1.08
C TYR A 245 31.99 5.96 0.25
N PRO A 246 33.30 6.12 -0.03
CA PRO A 246 34.02 5.19 -0.90
C PRO A 246 33.94 3.75 -0.38
N GLU A 247 33.66 2.81 -1.29
CA GLU A 247 33.70 1.38 -1.05
C GLU A 247 32.95 0.86 0.19
N LEU A 248 31.99 1.63 0.74
CA LEU A 248 31.23 1.27 1.94
C LEU A 248 30.64 -0.15 1.88
N HIS A 249 30.24 -0.57 0.68
CA HIS A 249 29.69 -1.89 0.42
C HIS A 249 30.68 -3.06 0.62
N THR A 250 31.99 -2.80 0.62
CA THR A 250 33.03 -3.82 0.81
C THR A 250 33.17 -4.23 2.28
N TYR A 251 32.84 -3.32 3.20
CA TYR A 251 32.95 -3.59 4.63
C TYR A 251 31.88 -4.55 5.15
N PRO A 252 32.18 -5.36 6.17
CA PRO A 252 31.15 -6.18 6.84
C PRO A 252 30.12 -5.31 7.55
N VAL A 253 28.87 -5.79 7.63
CA VAL A 253 27.75 -5.04 8.22
C VAL A 253 28.03 -4.52 9.63
N PRO A 254 28.64 -5.28 10.57
CA PRO A 254 28.97 -4.76 11.88
C PRO A 254 29.89 -3.54 11.83
N LEU A 255 30.88 -3.55 10.95
CA LEU A 255 31.80 -2.42 10.76
C LEU A 255 31.07 -1.20 10.20
N ILE A 256 30.22 -1.36 9.18
CA ILE A 256 29.41 -0.28 8.63
C ILE A 256 28.58 0.39 9.74
N LYS A 257 27.91 -0.41 10.58
CA LYS A 257 27.12 0.10 11.71
C LYS A 257 27.98 0.85 12.71
N THR A 258 29.17 0.34 13.04
CA THR A 258 30.11 1.01 13.93
C THR A 258 30.58 2.34 13.34
N MET A 259 30.92 2.40 12.06
CA MET A 259 31.34 3.62 11.37
C MET A 259 30.24 4.68 11.36
N ILE A 260 28.98 4.28 11.18
CA ILE A 260 27.82 5.19 11.26
C ILE A 260 27.65 5.70 12.69
N LEU A 261 27.70 4.83 13.69
CA LEU A 261 27.57 5.24 15.10
C LEU A 261 28.73 6.13 15.57
N ALA A 262 29.93 5.92 15.04
CA ALA A 262 31.09 6.75 15.32
C ALA A 262 31.10 8.07 14.53
N GLY A 263 30.16 8.30 13.62
CA GLY A 263 30.09 9.49 12.78
C GLY A 263 31.12 9.51 11.63
N THR A 264 31.90 8.43 11.42
CA THR A 264 32.84 8.31 10.29
C THR A 264 32.08 8.26 8.96
N VAL A 265 30.96 7.54 8.94
CA VAL A 265 30.00 7.54 7.86
C VAL A 265 28.76 8.30 8.34
N ASN A 266 28.42 9.39 7.69
CA ASN A 266 27.40 10.31 8.13
C ASN A 266 26.65 10.96 6.93
N PRO A 267 25.59 11.75 7.13
CA PRO A 267 24.83 12.36 6.04
C PRO A 267 25.63 13.27 5.10
N GLU A 268 26.77 13.79 5.53
CA GLU A 268 27.60 14.69 4.70
C GLU A 268 28.43 13.93 3.68
N ASN A 269 28.75 12.64 3.96
CA ASN A 269 29.57 11.79 3.11
C ASN A 269 28.87 10.53 2.59
N GLU A 270 27.64 10.25 3.02
CA GLU A 270 26.83 9.12 2.53
C GLU A 270 25.36 9.54 2.42
N TRP A 271 24.91 9.81 1.20
CA TRP A 271 23.59 10.34 0.89
C TRP A 271 22.41 9.52 1.42
N ARG A 272 22.58 8.20 1.54
CA ARG A 272 21.52 7.29 2.04
C ARG A 272 21.20 7.52 3.51
N LEU A 273 22.10 8.14 4.26
CA LEU A 273 21.89 8.53 5.67
C LEU A 273 21.20 9.89 5.81
N ASP A 274 21.23 10.74 4.78
CA ASP A 274 20.46 11.98 4.76
C ASP A 274 18.99 11.69 4.44
N PRO A 275 18.03 12.06 5.32
CA PRO A 275 16.63 11.76 5.09
C PRO A 275 16.07 12.28 3.78
N LYS A 276 16.47 13.49 3.34
CA LYS A 276 15.99 14.10 2.10
C LYS A 276 16.49 13.32 0.88
N TYR A 277 17.78 13.03 0.84
CA TYR A 277 18.38 12.29 -0.27
C TYR A 277 17.91 10.82 -0.27
N SER A 278 17.80 10.19 0.90
CA SER A 278 17.32 8.83 1.03
C SER A 278 15.88 8.69 0.50
N ILE A 279 14.97 9.60 0.87
CA ILE A 279 13.57 9.59 0.38
C ILE A 279 13.55 9.79 -1.14
N ARG A 280 14.28 10.79 -1.67
CA ARG A 280 14.32 11.05 -3.12
C ARG A 280 14.93 9.88 -3.88
N GLY A 281 16.00 9.28 -3.38
CA GLY A 281 16.62 8.10 -3.98
C GLY A 281 15.70 6.88 -4.01
N GLY A 282 14.95 6.64 -2.93
CA GLY A 282 13.93 5.59 -2.91
C GLY A 282 12.81 5.81 -3.91
N ILE A 283 12.30 7.04 -4.02
CA ILE A 283 11.30 7.42 -5.03
C ILE A 283 11.86 7.23 -6.44
N HIS A 284 13.10 7.67 -6.68
CA HIS A 284 13.75 7.49 -7.98
C HIS A 284 13.83 6.01 -8.37
N TYR A 285 14.16 5.13 -7.42
CA TYR A 285 14.21 3.70 -7.70
C TYR A 285 12.82 3.07 -7.92
N LEU A 286 11.76 3.60 -7.27
CA LEU A 286 10.37 3.22 -7.60
C LEU A 286 10.02 3.61 -9.04
N LYS A 287 10.36 4.83 -9.46
CA LYS A 287 10.13 5.32 -10.84
C LYS A 287 10.94 4.52 -11.86
N PHE A 288 12.18 4.18 -11.54
CA PHE A 288 12.98 3.27 -12.37
C PHE A 288 12.27 1.90 -12.56
N ALA A 289 11.69 1.36 -11.50
CA ALA A 289 10.91 0.11 -11.60
C ALA A 289 9.64 0.30 -12.45
N GLU A 290 8.95 1.43 -12.32
CA GLU A 290 7.80 1.80 -13.15
C GLU A 290 8.20 1.89 -14.63
N ASP A 291 9.23 2.67 -14.95
CA ASP A 291 9.75 2.84 -16.31
C ASP A 291 10.15 1.50 -16.93
N TYR A 292 10.80 0.62 -16.14
CA TYR A 292 11.12 -0.73 -16.59
C TYR A 292 9.88 -1.48 -17.05
N TRP A 293 8.78 -1.43 -16.28
CA TRP A 293 7.54 -2.12 -16.64
C TRP A 293 6.78 -1.46 -17.77
N LEU A 294 6.89 -0.16 -17.95
CA LEU A 294 6.26 0.60 -19.01
C LEU A 294 7.00 0.51 -20.35
N THR A 295 8.23 -0.03 -20.39
CA THR A 295 8.90 -0.32 -21.67
C THR A 295 8.04 -1.25 -22.51
N ARG A 296 8.00 -1.04 -23.84
CA ARG A 296 7.14 -1.80 -24.77
C ARG A 296 7.20 -3.31 -24.56
N ASN A 297 8.40 -3.87 -24.44
CA ASN A 297 8.59 -5.32 -24.29
C ASN A 297 8.10 -5.87 -22.95
N ASN A 298 8.21 -5.09 -21.87
CA ASN A 298 7.78 -5.52 -20.54
C ASN A 298 6.28 -5.33 -20.38
N HIS A 299 5.75 -4.21 -20.88
CA HIS A 299 4.31 -3.94 -20.90
C HIS A 299 3.52 -5.01 -21.65
N GLN A 300 4.03 -5.52 -22.78
CA GLN A 300 3.40 -6.64 -23.48
C GLN A 300 3.27 -7.91 -22.62
N VAL A 301 4.22 -8.15 -21.69
CA VAL A 301 4.12 -9.28 -20.76
C VAL A 301 2.99 -9.06 -19.76
N ILE A 302 2.76 -7.82 -19.32
CA ILE A 302 1.64 -7.46 -18.44
C ILE A 302 0.32 -7.69 -19.18
N VAL A 303 0.13 -7.07 -20.33
CA VAL A 303 -1.11 -7.13 -21.13
C VAL A 303 -1.50 -8.56 -21.49
N LYS A 304 -0.52 -9.40 -21.82
CA LYS A 304 -0.75 -10.83 -22.11
C LYS A 304 -1.44 -11.56 -20.95
N ASN A 305 -1.19 -11.16 -19.70
CA ASN A 305 -1.67 -11.86 -18.52
C ASN A 305 -2.85 -11.14 -17.83
N TYR A 306 -2.92 -9.81 -17.91
CA TYR A 306 -3.79 -9.00 -17.05
C TYR A 306 -4.73 -8.05 -17.80
N GLN A 307 -4.70 -8.00 -19.11
CA GLN A 307 -5.44 -6.98 -19.86
C GLN A 307 -5.10 -5.56 -19.33
N GLU A 308 -6.09 -4.74 -19.00
CA GLU A 308 -5.93 -3.37 -18.50
C GLU A 308 -6.13 -3.27 -16.97
N ASP A 309 -5.57 -4.18 -16.20
CA ASP A 309 -5.60 -4.10 -14.72
C ASP A 309 -4.47 -3.18 -14.21
N GLU A 310 -4.77 -1.91 -13.97
CA GLU A 310 -3.81 -0.91 -13.51
C GLU A 310 -3.19 -1.28 -12.14
N GLN A 311 -3.93 -1.95 -11.26
CA GLN A 311 -3.45 -2.30 -9.92
C GLN A 311 -2.30 -3.32 -9.94
N ILE A 312 -2.17 -4.09 -11.03
CA ILE A 312 -1.06 -5.04 -11.15
C ILE A 312 0.28 -4.34 -11.33
N LEU A 313 0.30 -3.17 -11.97
CA LEU A 313 1.52 -2.40 -12.18
C LEU A 313 2.14 -2.01 -10.83
N ASP A 314 1.36 -1.55 -9.88
CA ASP A 314 1.84 -1.19 -8.53
C ASP A 314 2.42 -2.41 -7.79
N ASP A 315 1.76 -3.57 -7.89
CA ASP A 315 2.28 -4.81 -7.30
C ASP A 315 3.63 -5.21 -7.91
N LEU A 316 3.77 -5.06 -9.24
CA LEU A 316 5.00 -5.33 -9.97
C LEU A 316 6.13 -4.34 -9.60
N ILE A 317 5.81 -3.06 -9.46
CA ILE A 317 6.74 -2.01 -9.03
C ILE A 317 7.26 -2.32 -7.62
N LEU A 318 6.38 -2.56 -6.66
CA LEU A 318 6.75 -2.86 -5.28
C LEU A 318 7.55 -4.16 -5.15
N ALA A 319 7.15 -5.22 -5.86
CA ALA A 319 7.91 -6.46 -5.89
C ALA A 319 9.29 -6.26 -6.51
N SER A 320 9.38 -5.40 -7.54
CA SER A 320 10.64 -5.06 -8.21
C SER A 320 11.58 -4.26 -7.31
N TYR A 321 11.02 -3.37 -6.48
CA TYR A 321 11.80 -2.66 -5.47
C TYR A 321 12.51 -3.63 -4.52
N ASN A 322 11.78 -4.62 -4.01
CA ASN A 322 12.32 -5.61 -3.08
C ASN A 322 13.24 -6.65 -3.75
N SER A 323 12.86 -7.19 -4.89
CA SER A 323 13.51 -8.38 -5.49
C SER A 323 14.24 -8.13 -6.80
N GLY A 324 14.16 -6.91 -7.32
CA GLY A 324 14.69 -6.52 -8.62
C GLY A 324 13.74 -6.89 -9.78
N PRO A 325 13.59 -6.01 -10.78
CA PRO A 325 12.60 -6.14 -11.84
C PRO A 325 12.80 -7.36 -12.73
N TYR A 326 14.04 -7.76 -12.97
CA TYR A 326 14.34 -8.94 -13.79
C TYR A 326 13.79 -10.24 -13.18
N ARG A 327 13.95 -10.42 -11.86
CA ARG A 327 13.45 -11.62 -11.14
C ARG A 327 11.93 -11.66 -11.19
N VAL A 328 11.28 -10.53 -10.96
CA VAL A 328 9.83 -10.39 -11.02
C VAL A 328 9.31 -10.70 -12.43
N LYS A 329 9.93 -10.14 -13.48
CA LYS A 329 9.58 -10.42 -14.88
C LYS A 329 9.69 -11.90 -15.21
N LYS A 330 10.77 -12.57 -14.78
CA LYS A 330 10.96 -14.02 -15.00
C LYS A 330 9.83 -14.83 -14.37
N ALA A 331 9.41 -14.47 -13.16
CA ALA A 331 8.30 -15.12 -12.47
C ALA A 331 6.97 -14.88 -13.21
N LEU A 332 6.70 -13.64 -13.65
CA LEU A 332 5.49 -13.30 -14.41
C LEU A 332 5.41 -14.06 -15.73
N ILE A 333 6.50 -14.18 -16.49
CA ILE A 333 6.54 -14.98 -17.73
C ILE A 333 6.26 -16.45 -17.44
N LYS A 334 6.84 -17.00 -16.36
CA LYS A 334 6.75 -18.43 -16.02
C LYS A 334 5.40 -18.84 -15.43
N LYS A 335 4.80 -17.98 -14.59
CA LYS A 335 3.63 -18.30 -13.76
C LYS A 335 2.36 -17.53 -14.14
N GLY A 336 2.45 -16.57 -15.05
CA GLY A 336 1.31 -15.73 -15.43
C GLY A 336 0.71 -15.03 -14.21
N ARG A 337 -0.60 -15.06 -14.05
CA ARG A 337 -1.31 -14.43 -12.93
C ARG A 337 -0.90 -14.91 -11.52
N GLN A 338 -0.23 -16.06 -11.45
CA GLN A 338 0.26 -16.62 -10.18
C GLN A 338 1.73 -16.28 -9.91
N TRP A 339 2.30 -15.25 -10.56
CA TRP A 339 3.72 -14.89 -10.47
C TRP A 339 4.18 -14.62 -9.04
N LEU A 340 3.34 -13.99 -8.23
CA LEU A 340 3.66 -13.64 -6.84
C LEU A 340 3.65 -14.86 -5.90
N GLU A 341 3.12 -16.01 -6.37
CA GLU A 341 3.17 -17.30 -5.67
C GLU A 341 4.45 -18.10 -6.01
N SER A 342 5.34 -17.52 -6.81
CA SER A 342 6.64 -18.14 -7.11
C SER A 342 7.50 -18.22 -5.84
N PRO A 343 8.10 -19.38 -5.52
CA PRO A 343 8.90 -19.55 -4.30
C PRO A 343 10.03 -18.52 -4.16
N GLU A 344 10.64 -18.15 -5.29
CA GLU A 344 11.67 -17.12 -5.38
C GLU A 344 11.22 -15.71 -5.05
N LEU A 345 9.88 -15.47 -4.95
CA LEU A 345 9.27 -14.19 -4.61
C LEU A 345 8.50 -14.20 -3.26
N ASN A 346 8.72 -15.22 -2.42
CA ASN A 346 8.04 -15.29 -1.12
C ASN A 346 8.28 -14.05 -0.23
N GLU A 347 9.46 -13.46 -0.31
CA GLU A 347 9.78 -12.22 0.40
C GLU A 347 9.04 -11.04 -0.24
N ALA A 348 9.10 -10.89 -1.56
CA ALA A 348 8.41 -9.85 -2.31
C ALA A 348 6.89 -9.90 -2.08
N LYS A 349 6.29 -11.09 -2.03
CA LYS A 349 4.87 -11.26 -1.72
C LYS A 349 4.49 -10.65 -0.37
N LYS A 350 5.27 -10.94 0.66
CA LYS A 350 5.06 -10.37 2.00
C LYS A 350 5.31 -8.86 2.00
N TYR A 351 6.32 -8.43 1.25
CA TYR A 351 6.70 -7.03 1.11
C TYR A 351 5.59 -6.18 0.50
N VAL A 352 5.09 -6.56 -0.68
CA VAL A 352 3.98 -5.87 -1.37
C VAL A 352 2.79 -5.69 -0.43
N LYS A 353 2.37 -6.79 0.22
CA LYS A 353 1.26 -6.76 1.17
C LYS A 353 1.49 -5.79 2.33
N LYS A 354 2.68 -5.77 2.91
CA LYS A 354 3.01 -4.91 4.05
C LYS A 354 3.09 -3.44 3.65
N VAL A 355 3.77 -3.12 2.53
CA VAL A 355 3.85 -1.74 2.04
C VAL A 355 2.46 -1.18 1.76
N LYS A 356 1.60 -1.93 1.08
CA LYS A 356 0.21 -1.52 0.84
C LYS A 356 -0.58 -1.34 2.14
N SER A 357 -0.45 -2.27 3.08
CA SER A 357 -1.10 -2.14 4.39
C SER A 357 -0.66 -0.88 5.13
N TYR A 358 0.64 -0.55 5.11
CA TYR A 358 1.14 0.70 5.68
C TYR A 358 0.66 1.93 4.90
N CYS A 359 0.65 1.86 3.56
CA CYS A 359 0.15 2.95 2.72
C CYS A 359 -1.29 3.30 3.09
N TYR A 360 -2.19 2.33 3.14
CA TYR A 360 -3.57 2.55 3.57
C TYR A 360 -3.67 3.10 4.99
N HIS A 361 -2.77 2.68 5.88
CA HIS A 361 -2.71 3.22 7.24
C HIS A 361 -2.30 4.70 7.27
N PHE A 362 -1.37 5.10 6.39
CA PHE A 362 -0.87 6.48 6.33
C PHE A 362 -1.77 7.41 5.52
N ALA A 363 -2.60 6.89 4.61
CA ALA A 363 -3.51 7.71 3.84
C ALA A 363 -4.51 8.45 4.73
N ALA A 364 -4.81 9.69 4.36
CA ALA A 364 -5.77 10.49 5.10
C ALA A 364 -7.16 9.84 5.02
N ASN A 365 -7.73 9.56 6.17
CA ASN A 365 -9.15 9.25 6.28
C ASN A 365 -9.90 10.58 6.23
N ASN A 366 -10.30 11.00 5.05
CA ASN A 366 -11.15 12.18 4.91
C ASN A 366 -12.56 11.82 5.36
N ASN A 367 -12.83 11.99 6.66
CA ASN A 367 -14.18 12.10 7.17
C ASN A 367 -14.82 13.46 6.79
N GLN A 368 -14.19 14.21 5.89
CA GLN A 368 -14.77 15.45 5.39
C GLN A 368 -15.98 15.10 4.55
N ARG A 369 -17.10 15.71 4.97
CA ARG A 369 -18.38 15.62 4.26
C ARG A 369 -18.15 16.01 2.80
N PRO A 370 -18.70 15.30 1.82
CA PRO A 370 -18.52 15.63 0.40
C PRO A 370 -19.12 16.97 -0.02
N TYR A 371 -19.60 17.78 0.94
CA TYR A 371 -20.21 19.07 0.71
C TYR A 371 -19.76 20.06 1.80
N GLN A 372 -18.55 20.57 1.68
CA GLN A 372 -18.15 21.89 2.19
C GLN A 372 -17.65 22.72 1.04
#